data_d7cf8aec5d7e153091fcb803e84128e0
#
_entry.id   d7cf8aec5d7e153091fcb803e84128e0
#
_cell.length_a   1.000
_cell.length_b   1.000
_cell.length_c   1.000
_cell.angle_alpha   90.00
_cell.angle_beta   90.00
_cell.angle_gamma   90.00
#
_symmetry.space_group_name_H-M   'P 1'
#
loop_
_entity.id
_entity.type
_entity.pdbx_description
1 polymer ?
#
loop_
_entity_poly.entity_id
_entity_poly.type
_entity_poly.pdbx_seq_one_letter_code
_entity_poly.pdbx_strand_id
1 'polypeptide(L)'
;MRSLLRSPLASAAVAVLATGLFGAPAWGDAVYHSQHIALQPVGSAPLRSGFVENIHANGPTVYAMERYALVGATPGSYAVTLHLFADTSCTSVIGPFPSITFATNAVGNGVGHLRLPPSAIPAGFHGATIGIIWDLVGDTGATYETACSTVVLD
;
A
#
# COMPACT_ATOMS: atom_id res chain seq x y z
N MET A 1 92.52 9.62 -16.50
CA MET A 1 91.45 9.64 -17.34
C MET A 1 90.22 9.39 -16.50
N ARG A 2 89.44 10.41 -16.34
CA ARG A 2 88.42 10.49 -15.26
C ARG A 2 87.00 10.30 -15.86
N SER A 3 86.37 9.26 -15.43
CA SER A 3 84.95 8.98 -15.74
C SER A 3 84.05 9.76 -14.75
N LEU A 4 83.16 10.54 -15.26
CA LEU A 4 82.15 11.26 -14.50
C LEU A 4 80.81 10.49 -14.53
N LEU A 5 80.43 9.99 -13.38
CA LEU A 5 79.13 9.42 -13.09
C LEU A 5 78.06 10.52 -13.07
N ARG A 6 77.08 10.43 -13.94
CA ARG A 6 75.86 11.21 -13.83
C ARG A 6 74.71 10.33 -13.35
N SER A 7 74.22 10.69 -12.19
CA SER A 7 73.00 10.09 -11.62
C SER A 7 71.77 10.68 -12.29
N PRO A 8 70.77 9.88 -12.64
CA PRO A 8 69.48 10.41 -13.03
C PRO A 8 68.59 10.58 -11.79
N LEU A 9 68.08 11.79 -11.65
CA LEU A 9 67.03 12.14 -10.71
C LEU A 9 65.73 11.41 -11.11
N ALA A 10 65.24 10.51 -10.26
CA ALA A 10 63.94 9.89 -10.41
C ALA A 10 62.85 10.87 -9.94
N SER A 11 62.08 11.39 -10.88
CA SER A 11 60.88 12.15 -10.58
C SER A 11 59.76 11.20 -10.19
N ALA A 12 59.40 11.19 -8.90
CA ALA A 12 58.24 10.47 -8.42
C ALA A 12 56.99 11.27 -8.76
N ALA A 13 56.22 10.78 -9.73
CA ALA A 13 54.89 11.29 -10.02
C ALA A 13 53.89 10.71 -8.99
N VAL A 14 53.42 11.57 -8.09
CA VAL A 14 52.33 11.23 -7.16
C VAL A 14 51.03 11.29 -7.94
N ALA A 15 50.47 10.12 -8.30
CA ALA A 15 49.14 9.99 -8.83
C ALA A 15 48.13 10.06 -7.68
N VAL A 16 47.48 11.21 -7.54
CA VAL A 16 46.32 11.35 -6.62
C VAL A 16 45.13 10.64 -7.28
N LEU A 17 44.86 9.44 -6.83
CA LEU A 17 43.58 8.73 -7.13
C LEU A 17 42.47 9.43 -6.34
N ALA A 18 41.74 10.34 -7.02
CA ALA A 18 40.46 10.84 -6.55
C ALA A 18 39.45 9.70 -6.70
N THR A 19 39.30 8.87 -5.69
CA THR A 19 38.16 7.96 -5.53
C THR A 19 36.94 8.80 -5.26
N GLY A 20 36.24 9.17 -6.34
CA GLY A 20 34.90 9.72 -6.24
C GLY A 20 34.00 8.67 -5.58
N LEU A 21 33.68 8.90 -4.33
CA LEU A 21 32.57 8.25 -3.64
C LEU A 21 31.28 8.66 -4.33
N PHE A 22 30.93 7.99 -5.41
CA PHE A 22 29.55 7.96 -5.88
C PHE A 22 28.79 7.21 -4.81
N GLY A 23 28.28 7.93 -3.83
CA GLY A 23 27.25 7.41 -2.94
C GLY A 23 26.10 6.95 -3.83
N ALA A 24 25.97 5.64 -4.04
CA ALA A 24 24.75 5.10 -4.59
C ALA A 24 23.61 5.63 -3.73
N PRO A 25 22.54 6.20 -4.34
CA PRO A 25 21.37 6.55 -3.55
C PRO A 25 20.96 5.28 -2.81
N ALA A 26 20.95 5.36 -1.48
CA ALA A 26 20.38 4.31 -0.67
C ALA A 26 18.90 4.28 -1.02
N TRP A 27 18.52 3.39 -1.91
CA TRP A 27 17.14 3.01 -2.15
C TRP A 27 16.75 2.27 -0.87
N GLY A 28 16.24 3.02 0.11
CA GLY A 28 15.65 2.40 1.27
C GLY A 28 14.57 1.44 0.75
N ASP A 29 14.70 0.17 1.09
CA ASP A 29 13.66 -0.81 0.76
C ASP A 29 12.35 -0.27 1.30
N ALA A 30 11.35 -0.12 0.41
CA ALA A 30 10.03 0.31 0.83
C ALA A 30 9.48 -0.74 1.81
N VAL A 31 9.23 -0.32 3.03
CA VAL A 31 8.57 -1.18 4.02
C VAL A 31 7.09 -1.18 3.67
N TYR A 32 6.55 -2.35 3.36
CA TYR A 32 5.13 -2.51 3.08
C TYR A 32 4.41 -2.93 4.35
N HIS A 33 3.34 -2.21 4.68
CA HIS A 33 2.39 -2.61 5.70
C HIS A 33 1.24 -3.33 5.00
N SER A 34 1.01 -4.59 5.37
CA SER A 34 -0.14 -5.36 4.90
C SER A 34 -1.03 -5.70 6.08
N GLN A 35 -2.31 -5.42 5.91
CA GLN A 35 -3.36 -5.78 6.86
C GLN A 35 -4.36 -6.71 6.18
N HIS A 36 -4.65 -7.82 6.84
CA HIS A 36 -5.68 -8.77 6.42
C HIS A 36 -6.89 -8.63 7.37
N ILE A 37 -7.97 -8.07 6.85
CA ILE A 37 -9.13 -7.67 7.63
C ILE A 37 -10.33 -8.52 7.21
N ALA A 38 -10.90 -9.26 8.13
CA ALA A 38 -12.03 -10.14 7.84
C ALA A 38 -13.30 -9.35 7.52
N LEU A 39 -14.02 -9.77 6.48
CA LEU A 39 -15.38 -9.33 6.18
C LEU A 39 -16.38 -10.20 6.94
N GLN A 40 -17.40 -9.57 7.44
CA GLN A 40 -18.53 -10.20 8.10
C GLN A 40 -19.83 -9.90 7.36
N PRO A 41 -20.77 -10.83 7.27
CA PRO A 41 -22.06 -10.53 6.68
C PRO A 41 -22.87 -9.59 7.58
N VAL A 42 -23.53 -8.61 6.99
CA VAL A 42 -24.54 -7.80 7.65
C VAL A 42 -25.88 -8.53 7.50
N GLY A 43 -26.46 -8.93 8.65
CA GLY A 43 -27.69 -9.73 8.65
C GLY A 43 -27.45 -11.21 8.32
N SER A 44 -28.30 -11.79 7.45
CA SER A 44 -28.31 -13.23 7.14
C SER A 44 -27.67 -13.60 5.79
N ALA A 45 -26.93 -12.70 5.17
CA ALA A 45 -26.27 -12.97 3.90
C ALA A 45 -25.23 -14.10 4.05
N PRO A 46 -25.17 -15.09 3.14
CA PRO A 46 -24.22 -16.18 3.23
C PRO A 46 -22.79 -15.66 2.98
N LEU A 47 -21.84 -16.14 3.76
CA LEU A 47 -20.40 -15.91 3.55
C LEU A 47 -19.60 -17.05 4.19
N ARG A 48 -18.85 -17.79 3.39
CA ARG A 48 -17.96 -18.80 3.92
C ARG A 48 -16.64 -18.19 4.40
N SER A 49 -16.10 -17.26 3.66
CA SER A 49 -14.98 -16.39 4.06
C SER A 49 -14.93 -15.16 3.19
N GLY A 50 -14.44 -14.07 3.75
CA GLY A 50 -14.20 -12.84 3.01
C GLY A 50 -13.16 -11.99 3.73
N PHE A 51 -12.41 -11.21 2.97
CA PHE A 51 -11.41 -10.30 3.53
C PHE A 51 -11.13 -9.12 2.63
N VAL A 52 -10.64 -8.06 3.26
CA VAL A 52 -9.93 -6.98 2.62
C VAL A 52 -8.45 -7.11 3.00
N GLU A 53 -7.58 -7.14 2.01
CA GLU A 53 -6.14 -7.01 2.19
C GLU A 53 -5.76 -5.60 1.77
N ASN A 54 -5.36 -4.78 2.74
CA ASN A 54 -4.94 -3.41 2.53
C ASN A 54 -3.43 -3.34 2.64
N ILE A 55 -2.77 -2.82 1.59
CA ILE A 55 -1.32 -2.74 1.48
C ILE A 55 -0.95 -1.30 1.17
N HIS A 56 -0.10 -0.71 2.01
CA HIS A 56 0.50 0.60 1.77
C HIS A 56 2.00 0.54 2.03
N ALA A 57 2.74 1.36 1.32
CA ALA A 57 4.17 1.47 1.45
C ALA A 57 4.51 2.66 2.35
N ASN A 58 5.44 2.46 3.28
CA ASN A 58 6.15 3.55 3.92
C ASN A 58 7.18 4.12 2.95
N GLY A 59 7.32 5.42 2.94
CA GLY A 59 8.35 6.07 2.16
C GLY A 59 7.89 7.36 1.50
N PRO A 60 8.71 7.94 0.63
CA PRO A 60 8.42 9.24 0.02
C PRO A 60 7.24 9.20 -0.97
N THR A 61 6.74 8.01 -1.28
CA THR A 61 5.70 7.80 -2.28
C THR A 61 4.56 7.00 -1.67
N VAL A 62 3.58 7.71 -1.14
CA VAL A 62 2.36 7.08 -0.60
C VAL A 62 1.52 6.53 -1.73
N TYR A 63 1.17 5.27 -1.67
CA TYR A 63 0.17 4.65 -2.53
C TYR A 63 -0.59 3.59 -1.73
N ALA A 64 -1.82 3.30 -2.15
CA ALA A 64 -2.61 2.24 -1.54
C ALA A 64 -2.97 1.18 -2.57
N MET A 65 -2.89 -0.07 -2.18
CA MET A 65 -3.43 -1.20 -2.91
C MET A 65 -4.39 -1.96 -2.01
N GLU A 66 -5.51 -2.35 -2.57
CA GLU A 66 -6.49 -3.14 -1.85
C GLU A 66 -6.89 -4.35 -2.69
N ARG A 67 -7.05 -5.47 -2.02
CA ARG A 67 -7.61 -6.68 -2.59
C ARG A 67 -8.82 -7.09 -1.77
N TYR A 68 -9.91 -7.29 -2.44
CA TYR A 68 -11.17 -7.77 -1.86
C TYR A 68 -11.39 -9.20 -2.28
N ALA A 69 -11.76 -10.07 -1.35
CA ALA A 69 -12.09 -11.45 -1.69
C ALA A 69 -13.37 -11.88 -0.97
N LEU A 70 -14.26 -12.52 -1.73
CA LEU A 70 -15.46 -13.16 -1.23
C LEU A 70 -15.47 -14.62 -1.65
N VAL A 71 -15.84 -15.52 -0.73
CA VAL A 71 -15.97 -16.95 -0.97
C VAL A 71 -17.30 -17.44 -0.36
N GLY A 72 -18.16 -18.01 -1.20
CA GLY A 72 -19.47 -18.49 -0.78
C GLY A 72 -20.43 -17.36 -0.37
N ALA A 73 -20.21 -16.18 -0.93
CA ALA A 73 -21.12 -15.03 -0.78
C ALA A 73 -22.37 -15.21 -1.64
N THR A 74 -23.35 -14.32 -1.54
CA THR A 74 -24.44 -14.23 -2.50
C THR A 74 -23.87 -13.91 -3.89
N PRO A 75 -24.18 -14.66 -4.96
CA PRO A 75 -23.76 -14.30 -6.31
C PRO A 75 -24.30 -12.95 -6.74
N GLY A 76 -23.46 -12.09 -7.33
CA GLY A 76 -23.84 -10.76 -7.78
C GLY A 76 -22.67 -9.84 -8.03
N SER A 77 -22.96 -8.57 -8.26
CA SER A 77 -22.00 -7.48 -8.40
C SER A 77 -21.95 -6.69 -7.10
N TYR A 78 -20.74 -6.40 -6.60
CA TYR A 78 -20.52 -5.72 -5.33
C TYR A 78 -19.84 -4.37 -5.54
N ALA A 79 -20.50 -3.31 -5.08
CA ALA A 79 -19.87 -1.99 -4.96
C ALA A 79 -19.15 -1.90 -3.61
N VAL A 80 -17.92 -1.44 -3.65
CA VAL A 80 -17.08 -1.23 -2.47
C VAL A 80 -17.08 0.24 -2.08
N THR A 81 -17.34 0.53 -0.82
CA THR A 81 -17.25 1.87 -0.23
C THR A 81 -16.33 1.83 0.98
N LEU A 82 -15.41 2.79 1.05
CA LEU A 82 -14.57 3.03 2.21
C LEU A 82 -15.22 4.11 3.08
N HIS A 83 -15.53 3.78 4.32
CA HIS A 83 -15.94 4.76 5.31
C HIS A 83 -14.71 5.18 6.11
N LEU A 84 -14.29 6.44 5.93
CA LEU A 84 -13.09 6.99 6.57
C LEU A 84 -13.46 7.79 7.82
N PHE A 85 -12.61 7.65 8.84
CA PHE A 85 -12.78 8.29 10.15
C PHE A 85 -11.47 8.97 10.58
N ALA A 86 -11.59 10.13 11.22
CA ALA A 86 -10.45 10.89 11.72
C ALA A 86 -9.83 10.28 12.98
N ASP A 87 -10.45 9.25 13.55
CA ASP A 87 -9.97 8.54 14.73
C ASP A 87 -9.94 7.02 14.51
N THR A 88 -9.15 6.34 15.31
CA THR A 88 -8.95 4.89 15.23
C THR A 88 -10.10 4.05 15.82
N SER A 89 -11.09 4.69 16.42
CA SER A 89 -12.30 4.05 16.95
C SER A 89 -13.50 4.16 16.01
N CYS A 90 -13.31 4.75 14.82
CA CYS A 90 -14.33 4.93 13.79
C CYS A 90 -15.59 5.68 14.29
N THR A 91 -15.38 6.74 15.06
CA THR A 91 -16.48 7.58 15.59
C THR A 91 -16.56 8.95 14.92
N SER A 92 -15.43 9.52 14.48
CA SER A 92 -15.34 10.83 13.83
C SER A 92 -15.35 10.70 12.32
N VAL A 93 -16.53 10.71 11.72
CA VAL A 93 -16.74 10.47 10.28
C VAL A 93 -16.07 11.56 9.44
N ILE A 94 -15.21 11.17 8.50
CA ILE A 94 -14.71 12.02 7.41
C ILE A 94 -15.68 11.92 6.22
N GLY A 95 -16.06 10.72 5.83
CA GLY A 95 -17.04 10.48 4.76
C GLY A 95 -16.90 9.10 4.11
N PRO A 96 -17.90 8.73 3.29
CA PRO A 96 -17.81 7.57 2.41
C PRO A 96 -17.05 7.94 1.13
N PHE A 97 -16.20 7.01 0.68
CA PHE A 97 -15.46 7.11 -0.58
C PHE A 97 -15.74 5.87 -1.43
N PRO A 98 -16.49 6.01 -2.54
CA PRO A 98 -16.66 4.90 -3.47
C PRO A 98 -15.33 4.44 -4.03
N SER A 99 -15.11 3.12 -4.06
CA SER A 99 -13.87 2.52 -4.52
C SER A 99 -14.09 1.81 -5.86
N ILE A 100 -14.30 0.51 -5.85
CA ILE A 100 -14.43 -0.31 -7.05
C ILE A 100 -15.76 -1.06 -7.05
N THR A 101 -16.07 -1.66 -8.19
CA THR A 101 -17.09 -2.69 -8.31
C THR A 101 -16.45 -3.97 -8.84
N PHE A 102 -16.81 -5.12 -8.26
CA PHE A 102 -16.38 -6.43 -8.76
C PHE A 102 -17.53 -7.45 -8.65
N ALA A 103 -17.43 -8.53 -9.42
CA ALA A 103 -18.47 -9.55 -9.44
C ALA A 103 -17.99 -10.86 -8.81
N THR A 104 -18.94 -11.60 -8.24
CA THR A 104 -18.77 -12.99 -7.86
C THR A 104 -19.36 -13.91 -8.94
N ASN A 105 -18.84 -15.13 -9.01
CA ASN A 105 -19.38 -16.18 -9.86
C ASN A 105 -20.65 -16.81 -9.26
N ALA A 106 -21.25 -17.76 -9.96
CA ALA A 106 -22.50 -18.43 -9.56
C ALA A 106 -22.43 -19.17 -8.21
N VAL A 107 -21.21 -19.44 -7.68
CA VAL A 107 -21.00 -20.05 -6.35
C VAL A 107 -20.55 -19.02 -5.31
N GLY A 108 -20.66 -17.74 -5.61
CA GLY A 108 -20.37 -16.64 -4.70
C GLY A 108 -18.89 -16.37 -4.46
N ASN A 109 -18.00 -16.76 -5.39
CA ASN A 109 -16.58 -16.47 -5.28
C ASN A 109 -16.19 -15.33 -6.20
N GLY A 110 -15.49 -14.32 -5.67
CA GLY A 110 -15.04 -13.17 -6.43
C GLY A 110 -13.82 -12.49 -5.80
N VAL A 111 -13.07 -11.77 -6.63
CA VAL A 111 -11.90 -10.98 -6.22
C VAL A 111 -11.96 -9.63 -6.94
N GLY A 112 -11.75 -8.55 -6.17
CA GLY A 112 -11.57 -7.21 -6.67
C GLY A 112 -10.19 -6.67 -6.30
N HIS A 113 -9.68 -5.73 -7.10
CA HIS A 113 -8.39 -5.07 -6.85
C HIS A 113 -8.52 -3.57 -7.08
N LEU A 114 -8.04 -2.79 -6.13
CA LEU A 114 -7.84 -1.35 -6.25
C LEU A 114 -6.36 -1.03 -6.18
N ARG A 115 -5.91 -0.09 -6.98
CA ARG A 115 -4.61 0.54 -6.84
C ARG A 115 -4.78 2.04 -6.96
N LEU A 116 -4.45 2.77 -5.91
CA LEU A 116 -4.43 4.23 -5.89
C LEU A 116 -3.00 4.71 -6.06
N PRO A 117 -2.71 5.51 -7.10
CA PRO A 117 -1.41 6.16 -7.23
C PRO A 117 -1.26 7.25 -6.15
N PRO A 118 -0.04 7.68 -5.84
CA PRO A 118 0.20 8.73 -4.84
C PRO A 118 -0.59 10.01 -5.10
N SER A 119 -0.79 10.39 -6.36
CA SER A 119 -1.55 11.57 -6.74
C SER A 119 -3.05 11.50 -6.43
N ALA A 120 -3.58 10.31 -6.19
CA ALA A 120 -4.99 10.12 -5.81
C ALA A 120 -5.22 10.23 -4.31
N ILE A 121 -4.14 10.24 -3.50
CA ILE A 121 -4.23 10.38 -2.04
C ILE A 121 -4.02 11.87 -1.70
N PRO A 122 -5.02 12.54 -1.11
CA PRO A 122 -4.88 13.95 -0.75
C PRO A 122 -3.72 14.16 0.23
N ALA A 123 -2.95 15.25 0.05
CA ALA A 123 -1.77 15.54 0.87
C ALA A 123 -2.05 15.59 2.38
N GLY A 124 -3.26 15.97 2.78
CA GLY A 124 -3.66 15.99 4.20
C GLY A 124 -3.79 14.60 4.86
N PHE A 125 -3.75 13.53 4.07
CA PHE A 125 -3.76 12.15 4.58
C PHE A 125 -2.35 11.55 4.72
N HIS A 126 -1.33 12.18 4.14
CA HIS A 126 0.04 11.69 4.26
C HIS A 126 0.51 11.78 5.72
N GLY A 127 1.00 10.68 6.27
CA GLY A 127 1.39 10.56 7.67
C GLY A 127 0.21 10.46 8.65
N ALA A 128 -1.02 10.46 8.16
CA ALA A 128 -2.19 10.38 9.02
C ALA A 128 -2.47 8.93 9.46
N THR A 129 -2.89 8.80 10.72
CA THR A 129 -3.47 7.55 11.24
C THR A 129 -4.98 7.71 11.25
N ILE A 130 -5.68 6.90 10.48
CA ILE A 130 -7.13 6.97 10.29
C ILE A 130 -7.81 5.65 10.61
N GLY A 131 -9.11 5.71 10.93
CA GLY A 131 -9.98 4.55 10.98
C GLY A 131 -10.64 4.30 9.63
N ILE A 132 -10.77 3.04 9.23
CA ILE A 132 -11.47 2.65 8.01
C ILE A 132 -12.41 1.49 8.29
N ILE A 133 -13.60 1.55 7.69
CA ILE A 133 -14.52 0.42 7.54
C ILE A 133 -14.75 0.26 6.04
N TRP A 134 -14.58 -0.95 5.52
CA TRP A 134 -14.94 -1.32 4.15
C TRP A 134 -16.32 -1.95 4.13
N ASP A 135 -17.18 -1.42 3.28
CA ASP A 135 -18.53 -1.89 3.05
C ASP A 135 -18.68 -2.38 1.61
N LEU A 136 -19.14 -3.61 1.43
CA LEU A 136 -19.36 -4.26 0.15
C LEU A 136 -20.86 -4.51 -0.02
N VAL A 137 -21.52 -3.70 -0.83
CA VAL A 137 -22.98 -3.79 -1.07
C VAL A 137 -23.24 -4.48 -2.41
N GLY A 138 -23.91 -5.62 -2.35
CA GLY A 138 -24.33 -6.38 -3.52
C GLY A 138 -25.59 -5.83 -4.18
N ASP A 139 -25.70 -5.97 -5.49
CA ASP A 139 -26.88 -5.63 -6.28
C ASP A 139 -28.14 -6.43 -5.89
N THR A 140 -27.96 -7.54 -5.20
CA THR A 140 -29.03 -8.37 -4.63
C THR A 140 -29.41 -7.96 -3.20
N GLY A 141 -28.78 -6.92 -2.64
CA GLY A 141 -28.99 -6.44 -1.27
C GLY A 141 -28.15 -7.15 -0.20
N ALA A 142 -27.33 -8.13 -0.57
CA ALA A 142 -26.38 -8.73 0.37
C ALA A 142 -25.27 -7.73 0.71
N THR A 143 -24.93 -7.59 1.98
CA THR A 143 -23.92 -6.64 2.44
C THR A 143 -22.89 -7.36 3.31
N TYR A 144 -21.61 -7.00 3.13
CA TYR A 144 -20.47 -7.49 3.91
C TYR A 144 -19.64 -6.31 4.38
N GLU A 145 -19.23 -6.31 5.64
CA GLU A 145 -18.55 -5.18 6.27
C GLU A 145 -17.36 -5.66 7.08
N THR A 146 -16.31 -4.84 7.17
CA THR A 146 -15.20 -5.09 8.12
C THR A 146 -15.49 -4.45 9.47
N ALA A 147 -14.82 -4.94 10.51
CA ALA A 147 -14.68 -4.15 11.73
C ALA A 147 -13.87 -2.86 11.44
N CYS A 148 -13.99 -1.88 12.34
CA CYS A 148 -13.13 -0.69 12.32
C CYS A 148 -11.66 -1.11 12.35
N SER A 149 -10.88 -0.65 11.40
CA SER A 149 -9.45 -0.96 11.25
C SER A 149 -8.64 0.32 11.21
N THR A 150 -7.49 0.32 11.87
CA THR A 150 -6.56 1.45 11.86
C THR A 150 -5.60 1.32 10.69
N VAL A 151 -5.46 2.37 9.92
CA VAL A 151 -4.52 2.47 8.80
C VAL A 151 -3.63 3.70 8.99
N VAL A 152 -2.33 3.51 8.74
CA VAL A 152 -1.34 4.61 8.71
C VAL A 152 -0.99 4.86 7.25
N LEU A 153 -1.14 6.08 6.79
CA LEU A 153 -0.85 6.51 5.41
C LEU A 153 0.46 7.29 5.40
N ASP A 154 1.59 6.58 5.46
CA ASP A 154 2.94 7.18 5.49
C ASP A 154 3.44 7.65 4.12
#